data_9c07a5007616d7255b277d284649880c
#
_entry.id   9c07a5007616d7255b277d284649880c
#
_cell.length_a   1.000
_cell.length_b   1.000
_cell.length_c   1.000
_cell.angle_alpha   90.00
_cell.angle_beta   90.00
_cell.angle_gamma   90.00
#
_symmetry.space_group_name_H-M   'P 1'
#
loop_
_entity.id
_entity.type
_entity.pdbx_description
1 polymer ?
#
loop_
_entity_poly.entity_id
_entity_poly.type
_entity_poly.pdbx_seq_one_letter_code
_entity_poly.pdbx_strand_id
1 'polypeptide(L)'
;VTDLIRHTAAELADGIAAKEFSSAEVTQAHLDQIEATDQRYHAFLHVAADKALAAAAEVDAAVAAGEQLPSALAGVPLALKDVFTTTDMPTTCGSKILEGWTSPYDATVTAKLRAAGIPILGKTNMDEFAMGSSTENSAFGPTRNPWDTDRVPGGSGGGSAAALAAFQAPLAIGTDTGGSIRQPAALTATVGVKPTYGTVSRYGLVACASSLDQGGPCARTVLDTALLHSVIAGHDPRDSTSVDAAVPDVVAAARAGATGDLSGVRIGVVKQLRQGEGYQPGVLASFNAAVEQLSALGAEVSEVDCPNFDHSMAAYYLILPSEVSSNLARFDAMRYGLRVGDDGTHSAEEVMALTRAAGFGPEVKRRIMIGTYALSAGYYDAYYNQAQKVRTLIAGDLDEAYKKVDVLVSPATPSTAFRLGEKVDDPLAMYLFDLCTLPLNLAGHCGMSVPSGLSPDDSLPVGLQIMAPALADDRLYRVGAAYEVARGALPTAV
;
A
#
# COMPACT_ATOMS: atom_id res chain seq x y z
N VAL A 1 -0.66 -6.66 29.05
CA VAL A 1 -0.85 -5.61 28.02
C VAL A 1 0.11 -5.82 26.86
N THR A 2 1.40 -6.09 27.12
CA THR A 2 2.44 -6.25 26.07
C THR A 2 2.21 -7.46 25.16
N ASP A 3 1.41 -8.42 25.57
CA ASP A 3 1.13 -9.65 24.81
C ASP A 3 0.10 -9.39 23.68
N LEU A 4 -0.95 -8.60 23.95
CA LEU A 4 -2.02 -8.34 22.97
C LEU A 4 -1.54 -7.72 21.65
N ILE A 5 -0.56 -6.82 21.68
CA ILE A 5 -0.04 -6.19 20.46
C ILE A 5 0.75 -7.16 19.56
N ARG A 6 1.18 -8.32 20.09
CA ARG A 6 1.92 -9.34 19.35
C ARG A 6 1.03 -10.33 18.62
N HIS A 7 -0.23 -10.48 19.03
CA HIS A 7 -1.18 -11.34 18.35
C HIS A 7 -1.42 -10.90 16.90
N THR A 8 -1.72 -11.84 16.03
CA THR A 8 -2.23 -11.59 14.69
C THR A 8 -3.63 -11.03 14.75
N ALA A 9 -4.10 -10.39 13.67
CA ALA A 9 -5.47 -9.88 13.65
C ALA A 9 -6.52 -11.00 13.78
N ALA A 10 -6.23 -12.18 13.21
CA ALA A 10 -7.08 -13.37 13.35
C ALA A 10 -7.16 -13.84 14.81
N GLU A 11 -6.02 -13.94 15.51
CA GLU A 11 -5.98 -14.31 16.93
C GLU A 11 -6.71 -13.30 17.82
N LEU A 12 -6.56 -11.99 17.54
CA LEU A 12 -7.29 -10.95 18.25
C LEU A 12 -8.81 -11.07 18.02
N ALA A 13 -9.23 -11.32 16.78
CA ALA A 13 -10.63 -11.50 16.45
C ALA A 13 -11.25 -12.72 17.16
N ASP A 14 -10.54 -13.84 17.15
CA ASP A 14 -10.97 -15.08 17.83
C ASP A 14 -11.06 -14.87 19.35
N GLY A 15 -10.09 -14.22 19.97
CA GLY A 15 -10.07 -13.93 21.40
C GLY A 15 -11.18 -12.97 21.84
N ILE A 16 -11.50 -11.93 21.04
CA ILE A 16 -12.63 -11.03 21.28
C ILE A 16 -13.95 -11.81 21.22
N ALA A 17 -14.13 -12.62 20.18
CA ALA A 17 -15.34 -13.44 20.03
C ALA A 17 -15.49 -14.47 21.16
N ALA A 18 -14.40 -15.05 21.64
CA ALA A 18 -14.35 -15.98 22.77
C ALA A 18 -14.47 -15.30 24.15
N LYS A 19 -14.46 -13.97 24.21
CA LYS A 19 -14.47 -13.18 25.46
C LYS A 19 -13.21 -13.42 26.33
N GLU A 20 -12.06 -13.74 25.71
CA GLU A 20 -10.79 -13.86 26.41
C GLU A 20 -10.23 -12.48 26.79
N PHE A 21 -10.49 -11.50 25.94
CA PHE A 21 -10.24 -10.06 26.15
C PHE A 21 -11.24 -9.25 25.33
N SER A 22 -11.41 -7.98 25.71
CA SER A 22 -12.33 -7.08 25.02
C SER A 22 -11.67 -6.34 23.85
N SER A 23 -12.47 -5.85 22.90
CA SER A 23 -12.02 -4.95 21.84
C SER A 23 -11.43 -3.66 22.42
N ALA A 24 -12.01 -3.15 23.52
CA ALA A 24 -11.48 -1.97 24.21
C ALA A 24 -10.08 -2.20 24.78
N GLU A 25 -9.81 -3.38 25.38
CA GLU A 25 -8.47 -3.74 25.89
C GLU A 25 -7.46 -3.85 24.74
N VAL A 26 -7.82 -4.49 23.62
CA VAL A 26 -6.97 -4.59 22.43
C VAL A 26 -6.68 -3.21 21.85
N THR A 27 -7.72 -2.38 21.68
CA THR A 27 -7.59 -1.02 21.14
C THR A 27 -6.73 -0.15 22.04
N GLN A 28 -6.92 -0.19 23.37
CA GLN A 28 -6.11 0.53 24.32
C GLN A 28 -4.64 0.10 24.28
N ALA A 29 -4.36 -1.21 24.20
CA ALA A 29 -2.99 -1.72 24.12
C ALA A 29 -2.24 -1.16 22.90
N HIS A 30 -2.91 -1.04 21.75
CA HIS A 30 -2.30 -0.44 20.55
C HIS A 30 -2.17 1.08 20.67
N LEU A 31 -3.11 1.78 21.29
CA LEU A 31 -2.99 3.22 21.58
C LEU A 31 -1.82 3.51 22.52
N ASP A 32 -1.64 2.71 23.56
CA ASP A 32 -0.49 2.80 24.48
C ASP A 32 0.83 2.56 23.73
N GLN A 33 0.87 1.62 22.81
CA GLN A 33 2.04 1.37 21.95
C GLN A 33 2.34 2.55 21.03
N ILE A 34 1.31 3.19 20.44
CA ILE A 34 1.47 4.40 19.63
C ILE A 34 2.05 5.52 20.49
N GLU A 35 1.47 5.80 21.66
CA GLU A 35 1.95 6.83 22.57
C GLU A 35 3.41 6.63 22.99
N ALA A 36 3.78 5.37 23.28
CA ALA A 36 5.14 5.02 23.71
C ALA A 36 6.18 5.12 22.60
N THR A 37 5.80 4.93 21.32
CA THR A 37 6.79 4.68 20.26
C THR A 37 6.70 5.62 19.05
N ASP A 38 5.58 6.29 18.80
CA ASP A 38 5.37 7.02 17.55
C ASP A 38 6.19 8.29 17.44
N GLN A 39 6.62 8.88 18.56
CA GLN A 39 7.63 9.97 18.57
C GLN A 39 8.93 9.55 17.88
N ARG A 40 9.26 8.24 17.90
CA ARG A 40 10.45 7.67 17.27
C ARG A 40 10.21 7.36 15.80
N TYR A 41 9.01 6.87 15.42
CA TYR A 41 8.72 6.36 14.08
C TYR A 41 7.97 7.35 13.21
N HIS A 42 7.14 8.20 13.79
CA HIS A 42 6.29 9.16 13.09
C HIS A 42 5.42 8.45 12.01
N ALA A 43 4.79 7.35 12.42
CA ALA A 43 3.91 6.57 11.55
C ALA A 43 2.51 7.19 11.43
N PHE A 44 2.07 7.95 12.43
CA PHE A 44 0.76 8.60 12.45
C PHE A 44 0.86 10.13 12.28
N LEU A 45 -0.08 10.69 11.50
CA LEU A 45 -0.33 12.14 11.41
C LEU A 45 -1.45 12.58 12.36
N HIS A 46 -2.36 11.65 12.68
CA HIS A 46 -3.49 11.88 13.58
C HIS A 46 -3.85 10.59 14.30
N VAL A 47 -3.97 10.63 15.61
CA VAL A 47 -4.46 9.52 16.44
C VAL A 47 -5.86 9.87 16.96
N ALA A 48 -6.82 8.97 16.79
CA ALA A 48 -8.23 9.17 17.12
C ALA A 48 -8.67 8.30 18.32
N ALA A 49 -7.96 8.38 19.44
CA ALA A 49 -8.10 7.49 20.60
C ALA A 49 -9.54 7.36 21.09
N ASP A 50 -10.21 8.48 21.36
CA ASP A 50 -11.60 8.46 21.89
C ASP A 50 -12.58 7.77 20.94
N LYS A 51 -12.42 7.98 19.64
CA LYS A 51 -13.29 7.39 18.60
C LYS A 51 -13.03 5.91 18.40
N ALA A 52 -11.76 5.52 18.42
CA ALA A 52 -11.39 4.12 18.35
C ALA A 52 -11.90 3.32 19.53
N LEU A 53 -11.79 3.87 20.74
CA LEU A 53 -12.31 3.25 21.96
C LEU A 53 -13.84 3.21 21.98
N ALA A 54 -14.53 4.24 21.49
CA ALA A 54 -15.98 4.23 21.35
C ALA A 54 -16.46 3.13 20.39
N ALA A 55 -15.82 2.99 19.22
CA ALA A 55 -16.13 1.92 18.28
C ALA A 55 -15.82 0.52 18.86
N ALA A 56 -14.74 0.38 19.62
CA ALA A 56 -14.40 -0.86 20.31
C ALA A 56 -15.47 -1.23 21.36
N ALA A 57 -15.94 -0.25 22.14
CA ALA A 57 -16.99 -0.46 23.15
C ALA A 57 -18.34 -0.89 22.53
N GLU A 58 -18.68 -0.42 21.32
CA GLU A 58 -19.86 -0.88 20.59
C GLU A 58 -19.75 -2.38 20.24
N VAL A 59 -18.58 -2.85 19.82
CA VAL A 59 -18.34 -4.27 19.56
C VAL A 59 -18.41 -5.08 20.86
N ASP A 60 -17.81 -4.60 21.94
CA ASP A 60 -17.87 -5.28 23.25
C ASP A 60 -19.30 -5.42 23.75
N ALA A 61 -20.16 -4.41 23.55
CA ALA A 61 -21.56 -4.47 23.87
C ALA A 61 -22.31 -5.53 23.06
N ALA A 62 -22.03 -5.64 21.74
CA ALA A 62 -22.61 -6.66 20.88
C ALA A 62 -22.17 -8.08 21.30
N VAL A 63 -20.88 -8.26 21.62
CA VAL A 63 -20.32 -9.53 22.14
C VAL A 63 -20.97 -9.92 23.47
N ALA A 64 -21.15 -8.95 24.36
CA ALA A 64 -21.80 -9.20 25.66
C ALA A 64 -23.27 -9.63 25.49
N ALA A 65 -23.98 -8.99 24.55
CA ALA A 65 -25.37 -9.31 24.21
C ALA A 65 -25.53 -10.64 23.45
N GLY A 66 -24.45 -11.25 22.98
CA GLY A 66 -24.47 -12.46 22.16
C GLY A 66 -24.99 -12.21 20.74
N GLU A 67 -24.87 -10.99 20.25
CA GLU A 67 -25.26 -10.62 18.89
C GLU A 67 -24.25 -11.16 17.86
N GLN A 68 -24.72 -11.36 16.63
CA GLN A 68 -23.83 -11.70 15.52
C GLN A 68 -22.94 -10.51 15.17
N LEU A 69 -21.64 -10.70 15.21
CA LEU A 69 -20.68 -9.66 14.84
C LEU A 69 -20.75 -9.36 13.32
N PRO A 70 -20.56 -8.09 12.91
CA PRO A 70 -20.72 -7.66 11.52
C PRO A 70 -19.64 -8.20 10.58
N SER A 71 -18.50 -8.62 11.10
CA SER A 71 -17.41 -9.24 10.33
C SER A 71 -16.53 -10.13 11.18
N ALA A 72 -15.68 -10.94 10.54
CA ALA A 72 -14.67 -11.75 11.22
C ALA A 72 -13.56 -10.90 11.88
N LEU A 73 -13.44 -9.63 11.55
CA LEU A 73 -12.46 -8.69 12.12
C LEU A 73 -13.09 -7.65 13.03
N ALA A 74 -14.37 -7.82 13.41
CA ALA A 74 -15.03 -6.87 14.29
C ALA A 74 -14.27 -6.74 15.63
N GLY A 75 -13.99 -5.51 16.03
CA GLY A 75 -13.24 -5.18 17.24
C GLY A 75 -11.71 -5.16 17.10
N VAL A 76 -11.15 -5.60 15.98
CA VAL A 76 -9.70 -5.55 15.73
C VAL A 76 -9.33 -4.16 15.21
N PRO A 77 -8.42 -3.40 15.88
CA PRO A 77 -8.11 -2.04 15.47
C PRO A 77 -7.26 -1.95 14.19
N LEU A 78 -7.33 -0.81 13.49
CA LEU A 78 -6.73 -0.60 12.19
C LEU A 78 -6.11 0.81 12.05
N ALA A 79 -4.99 0.91 11.34
CA ALA A 79 -4.35 2.16 10.91
C ALA A 79 -4.73 2.49 9.45
N LEU A 80 -5.21 3.72 9.18
CA LEU A 80 -5.74 4.12 7.88
C LEU A 80 -4.82 5.15 7.20
N LYS A 81 -4.32 4.86 6.01
CA LYS A 81 -3.49 5.80 5.24
C LYS A 81 -4.22 7.13 5.01
N ASP A 82 -3.54 8.24 5.21
CA ASP A 82 -4.13 9.59 5.22
C ASP A 82 -4.61 10.11 3.86
N VAL A 83 -4.75 9.24 2.88
CA VAL A 83 -5.34 9.51 1.57
C VAL A 83 -6.84 9.15 1.49
N PHE A 84 -7.35 8.36 2.45
CA PHE A 84 -8.75 8.00 2.54
C PHE A 84 -9.51 9.03 3.37
N THR A 85 -10.59 9.58 2.80
CA THR A 85 -11.41 10.58 3.48
C THR A 85 -12.19 9.97 4.64
N THR A 86 -12.27 10.76 5.72
CA THR A 86 -13.05 10.46 6.92
C THR A 86 -13.81 11.71 7.35
N THR A 87 -15.02 11.54 7.86
CA THR A 87 -15.88 12.65 8.31
C THR A 87 -15.54 13.17 9.71
N ASP A 88 -14.68 12.46 10.42
CA ASP A 88 -14.42 12.69 11.84
C ASP A 88 -12.94 12.86 12.19
N MET A 89 -12.05 12.75 11.20
CA MET A 89 -10.61 12.98 11.33
C MET A 89 -10.13 13.83 10.15
N PRO A 90 -9.07 14.63 10.31
CA PRO A 90 -8.43 15.31 9.19
C PRO A 90 -7.97 14.33 8.12
N THR A 91 -8.02 14.75 6.84
CA THR A 91 -7.42 14.05 5.71
C THR A 91 -6.52 15.02 4.98
N THR A 92 -5.21 14.88 5.19
CA THR A 92 -4.21 15.85 4.70
C THR A 92 -3.46 15.37 3.47
N CYS A 93 -3.45 14.06 3.21
CA CYS A 93 -2.61 13.42 2.17
C CYS A 93 -1.11 13.75 2.32
N GLY A 94 -0.63 13.97 3.54
CA GLY A 94 0.75 14.39 3.81
C GLY A 94 1.09 15.80 3.27
N SER A 95 0.09 16.66 3.03
CA SER A 95 0.24 17.96 2.34
C SER A 95 -0.31 19.12 3.17
N LYS A 96 0.36 20.26 3.10
CA LYS A 96 -0.16 21.53 3.64
C LYS A 96 -1.41 22.05 2.90
N ILE A 97 -1.62 21.61 1.66
CA ILE A 97 -2.82 21.97 0.88
C ILE A 97 -4.11 21.58 1.61
N LEU A 98 -4.09 20.44 2.33
CA LEU A 98 -5.24 19.91 3.05
C LEU A 98 -5.03 19.90 4.58
N GLU A 99 -4.06 20.64 5.09
CA GLU A 99 -3.81 20.71 6.54
C GLU A 99 -5.08 21.15 7.29
N GLY A 100 -5.51 20.34 8.26
CA GLY A 100 -6.71 20.59 9.06
C GLY A 100 -8.04 20.36 8.34
N TRP A 101 -8.04 19.99 7.06
CA TRP A 101 -9.28 19.72 6.33
C TRP A 101 -9.91 18.39 6.72
N THR A 102 -11.22 18.42 7.01
CA THR A 102 -12.04 17.23 7.24
C THR A 102 -13.05 17.09 6.11
N SER A 103 -13.17 15.88 5.57
CA SER A 103 -14.09 15.60 4.47
C SER A 103 -15.56 15.62 4.92
N PRO A 104 -16.51 16.08 4.07
CA PRO A 104 -17.94 15.96 4.36
C PRO A 104 -18.49 14.53 4.15
N TYR A 105 -17.68 13.57 3.68
CA TYR A 105 -18.07 12.17 3.46
C TYR A 105 -16.89 11.23 3.71
N ASP A 106 -17.21 10.01 4.12
CA ASP A 106 -16.26 8.91 4.25
C ASP A 106 -15.94 8.31 2.88
N ALA A 107 -14.70 7.86 2.69
CA ALA A 107 -14.37 6.97 1.59
C ALA A 107 -15.17 5.66 1.70
N THR A 108 -15.44 4.99 0.57
CA THR A 108 -16.12 3.69 0.60
C THR A 108 -15.35 2.68 1.46
N VAL A 109 -14.03 2.66 1.38
CA VAL A 109 -13.18 1.83 2.25
C VAL A 109 -13.41 2.17 3.72
N THR A 110 -13.40 3.45 4.09
CA THR A 110 -13.69 3.90 5.46
C THR A 110 -15.07 3.44 5.93
N ALA A 111 -16.09 3.63 5.11
CA ALA A 111 -17.46 3.23 5.42
C ALA A 111 -17.60 1.70 5.62
N LYS A 112 -16.93 0.90 4.77
CA LYS A 112 -16.90 -0.57 4.89
C LYS A 112 -16.20 -1.01 6.18
N LEU A 113 -15.06 -0.39 6.54
CA LEU A 113 -14.35 -0.69 7.80
C LEU A 113 -15.23 -0.42 9.01
N ARG A 114 -15.92 0.73 9.04
CA ARG A 114 -16.86 1.07 10.13
C ARG A 114 -18.02 0.09 10.19
N ALA A 115 -18.64 -0.21 9.04
CA ALA A 115 -19.74 -1.18 8.97
C ALA A 115 -19.31 -2.61 9.39
N ALA A 116 -18.02 -2.94 9.23
CA ALA A 116 -17.44 -4.20 9.68
C ALA A 116 -17.08 -4.21 11.18
N GLY A 117 -17.32 -3.12 11.92
CA GLY A 117 -17.01 -3.02 13.35
C GLY A 117 -15.51 -2.93 13.65
N ILE A 118 -14.72 -2.36 12.74
CA ILE A 118 -13.26 -2.23 12.88
C ILE A 118 -12.92 -0.84 13.44
N PRO A 119 -12.37 -0.72 14.67
CA PRO A 119 -11.93 0.55 15.24
C PRO A 119 -10.79 1.15 14.44
N ILE A 120 -10.88 2.42 14.02
CA ILE A 120 -9.83 3.13 13.29
C ILE A 120 -9.00 3.94 14.28
N LEU A 121 -7.74 3.53 14.50
CA LEU A 121 -6.80 4.15 15.46
C LEU A 121 -6.40 5.57 15.05
N GLY A 122 -6.34 5.84 13.75
CA GLY A 122 -5.92 7.14 13.23
C GLY A 122 -5.49 7.10 11.78
N LYS A 123 -4.88 8.21 11.33
CA LYS A 123 -4.43 8.46 9.97
C LYS A 123 -2.91 8.35 9.88
N THR A 124 -2.41 7.45 9.03
CA THR A 124 -0.96 7.20 8.90
C THR A 124 -0.29 8.14 7.91
N ASN A 125 0.96 8.46 8.20
CA ASN A 125 1.81 9.31 7.37
C ASN A 125 2.09 8.68 5.99
N MET A 126 2.37 9.53 5.02
CA MET A 126 2.56 9.14 3.63
C MET A 126 3.36 10.18 2.87
N ASP A 127 3.98 9.81 1.74
CA ASP A 127 4.47 10.81 0.80
C ASP A 127 3.31 11.69 0.31
N GLU A 128 3.57 12.97 0.12
CA GLU A 128 2.57 13.97 -0.26
C GLU A 128 1.78 13.55 -1.50
N PHE A 129 0.44 13.44 -1.38
CA PHE A 129 -0.48 12.96 -2.42
C PHE A 129 -0.07 11.62 -3.06
N ALA A 130 0.53 10.73 -2.27
CA ALA A 130 1.05 9.43 -2.70
C ALA A 130 2.20 9.52 -3.75
N MET A 131 2.92 10.65 -3.79
CA MET A 131 4.02 10.89 -4.72
C MET A 131 5.37 10.76 -4.04
N GLY A 132 5.90 9.55 -4.04
CA GLY A 132 7.19 9.19 -3.47
C GLY A 132 7.27 7.71 -3.15
N SER A 133 8.47 7.26 -2.81
CA SER A 133 8.80 5.86 -2.53
C SER A 133 9.56 5.70 -1.21
N SER A 134 9.48 6.70 -0.31
CA SER A 134 10.27 6.72 0.92
C SER A 134 9.52 7.26 2.15
N THR A 135 8.39 7.94 1.97
CA THR A 135 7.64 8.70 2.98
C THR A 135 8.48 9.87 3.56
N GLU A 136 9.45 10.38 2.78
CA GLU A 136 10.20 11.59 3.11
C GLU A 136 9.52 12.86 2.60
N ASN A 137 8.64 12.74 1.58
CA ASN A 137 7.96 13.89 0.96
C ASN A 137 6.73 14.38 1.75
N SER A 138 6.47 13.86 2.94
CA SER A 138 5.41 14.37 3.81
C SER A 138 5.71 15.80 4.26
N ALA A 139 4.74 16.71 4.16
CA ALA A 139 4.84 18.06 4.67
C ALA A 139 4.98 18.14 6.21
N PHE A 140 4.69 17.02 6.89
CA PHE A 140 4.73 16.90 8.35
C PHE A 140 5.99 16.19 8.87
N GLY A 141 6.93 15.86 7.98
CA GLY A 141 8.17 15.17 8.27
C GLY A 141 8.15 13.68 7.91
N PRO A 142 9.34 13.04 7.85
CA PRO A 142 9.48 11.66 7.39
C PRO A 142 9.01 10.64 8.42
N THR A 143 8.52 9.50 7.94
CA THR A 143 8.40 8.29 8.75
C THR A 143 9.73 7.53 8.77
N ARG A 144 10.05 6.89 9.89
CA ARG A 144 11.29 6.12 10.09
C ARG A 144 10.98 4.62 10.09
N ASN A 145 11.92 3.84 9.58
CA ASN A 145 11.80 2.39 9.55
C ASN A 145 12.01 1.80 10.96
N PRO A 146 11.10 0.98 11.50
CA PRO A 146 11.28 0.36 12.81
C PRO A 146 12.49 -0.59 12.91
N TRP A 147 13.00 -1.12 11.80
CA TRP A 147 14.19 -1.95 11.74
C TRP A 147 15.49 -1.15 11.91
N ASP A 148 15.51 0.07 11.39
CA ASP A 148 16.63 1.02 11.54
C ASP A 148 16.08 2.43 11.35
N THR A 149 16.03 3.22 12.41
CA THR A 149 15.43 4.56 12.39
C THR A 149 16.20 5.61 11.58
N ASP A 150 17.38 5.28 11.09
CA ASP A 150 18.14 6.11 10.15
C ASP A 150 17.74 5.82 8.68
N ARG A 151 16.81 4.89 8.47
CA ARG A 151 16.39 4.45 7.15
C ARG A 151 14.91 4.71 6.88
N VAL A 152 14.56 4.72 5.59
CA VAL A 152 13.20 4.89 5.11
C VAL A 152 12.39 3.62 5.31
N PRO A 153 11.09 3.69 5.63
CA PRO A 153 10.19 2.52 5.66
C PRO A 153 9.69 2.14 4.27
N GLY A 154 10.08 2.92 3.24
CA GLY A 154 9.44 2.90 1.93
C GLY A 154 8.27 3.86 1.82
N GLY A 155 7.64 3.89 0.66
CA GLY A 155 6.55 4.81 0.36
C GLY A 155 5.77 4.42 -0.91
N SER A 156 4.69 5.12 -1.09
CA SER A 156 4.15 6.25 -0.33
C SER A 156 3.39 5.84 0.95
N GLY A 157 3.16 4.54 1.22
CA GLY A 157 2.45 4.02 2.38
C GLY A 157 3.35 3.66 3.57
N GLY A 158 4.48 4.35 3.76
CA GLY A 158 5.47 4.01 4.79
C GLY A 158 4.94 4.12 6.23
N GLY A 159 4.04 5.06 6.51
CA GLY A 159 3.40 5.16 7.83
C GLY A 159 2.58 3.92 8.18
N SER A 160 1.77 3.40 7.23
CA SER A 160 1.00 2.16 7.45
C SER A 160 1.90 0.96 7.68
N ALA A 161 2.98 0.82 6.89
CA ALA A 161 3.92 -0.28 7.02
C ALA A 161 4.76 -0.20 8.32
N ALA A 162 5.20 1.01 8.69
CA ALA A 162 5.91 1.24 9.95
C ALA A 162 5.03 0.97 11.17
N ALA A 163 3.75 1.37 11.14
CA ALA A 163 2.82 1.10 12.23
C ALA A 163 2.64 -0.40 12.48
N LEU A 164 2.57 -1.21 11.40
CA LEU A 164 2.51 -2.68 11.50
C LEU A 164 3.80 -3.27 12.08
N ALA A 165 4.96 -2.86 11.56
CA ALA A 165 6.26 -3.38 11.97
C ALA A 165 6.62 -2.97 13.41
N ALA A 166 6.12 -1.82 13.90
CA ALA A 166 6.28 -1.34 15.27
C ALA A 166 5.19 -1.86 16.23
N PHE A 167 4.31 -2.76 15.79
CA PHE A 167 3.17 -3.26 16.56
C PHE A 167 2.21 -2.17 17.07
N GLN A 168 2.19 -1.03 16.43
CA GLN A 168 1.25 0.05 16.71
C GLN A 168 -0.17 -0.24 16.20
N ALA A 169 -0.30 -1.14 15.23
CA ALA A 169 -1.56 -1.64 14.71
C ALA A 169 -1.42 -3.08 14.21
N PRO A 170 -2.45 -3.94 14.31
CA PRO A 170 -2.43 -5.29 13.73
C PRO A 170 -2.80 -5.28 12.25
N LEU A 171 -3.57 -4.29 11.81
CA LEU A 171 -4.07 -4.11 10.44
C LEU A 171 -3.80 -2.68 9.96
N ALA A 172 -3.60 -2.53 8.66
CA ALA A 172 -3.56 -1.21 8.02
C ALA A 172 -4.14 -1.23 6.61
N ILE A 173 -4.59 -0.06 6.14
CA ILE A 173 -4.93 0.18 4.73
C ILE A 173 -3.86 1.08 4.11
N GLY A 174 -3.39 0.70 2.93
CA GLY A 174 -2.53 1.50 2.08
C GLY A 174 -3.14 1.78 0.71
N THR A 175 -2.37 2.45 -0.16
CA THR A 175 -2.65 2.60 -1.59
C THR A 175 -1.40 2.26 -2.39
N ASP A 176 -1.59 1.69 -3.57
CA ASP A 176 -0.52 1.24 -4.45
C ASP A 176 -0.80 1.77 -5.86
N THR A 177 -0.04 2.79 -6.26
CA THR A 177 -0.11 3.43 -7.59
C THR A 177 1.06 2.96 -8.47
N GLY A 178 2.22 2.72 -7.86
CA GLY A 178 3.42 2.22 -8.50
C GLY A 178 4.21 1.21 -7.65
N GLY A 179 3.64 0.79 -6.50
CA GLY A 179 4.30 -0.08 -5.54
C GLY A 179 4.08 0.33 -4.08
N SER A 180 3.32 1.39 -3.85
CA SER A 180 3.24 2.07 -2.54
C SER A 180 2.59 1.27 -1.39
N ILE A 181 2.17 0.04 -1.61
CA ILE A 181 1.84 -0.99 -0.60
C ILE A 181 2.97 -2.03 -0.55
N ARG A 182 3.31 -2.61 -1.71
CA ARG A 182 4.22 -3.76 -1.83
C ARG A 182 5.65 -3.41 -1.46
N GLN A 183 6.12 -2.24 -1.89
CA GLN A 183 7.47 -1.76 -1.64
C GLN A 183 7.70 -1.46 -0.15
N PRO A 184 6.89 -0.64 0.57
CA PRO A 184 7.07 -0.46 2.00
C PRO A 184 6.86 -1.75 2.81
N ALA A 185 5.97 -2.65 2.38
CA ALA A 185 5.83 -3.97 3.01
C ALA A 185 7.13 -4.79 2.94
N ALA A 186 7.83 -4.77 1.80
CA ALA A 186 9.12 -5.44 1.64
C ALA A 186 10.18 -4.87 2.59
N LEU A 187 10.24 -3.54 2.73
CA LEU A 187 11.26 -2.86 3.53
C LEU A 187 11.01 -2.90 5.05
N THR A 188 9.83 -3.32 5.47
CA THR A 188 9.45 -3.36 6.89
C THR A 188 9.13 -4.76 7.41
N ALA A 189 9.32 -5.81 6.58
CA ALA A 189 8.97 -7.19 6.88
C ALA A 189 7.47 -7.36 7.22
N THR A 190 6.60 -6.71 6.47
CA THR A 190 5.14 -6.85 6.57
C THR A 190 4.57 -7.44 5.28
N VAL A 191 3.30 -7.83 5.29
CA VAL A 191 2.57 -8.30 4.09
C VAL A 191 1.73 -7.15 3.55
N GLY A 192 1.88 -6.86 2.26
CA GLY A 192 1.08 -5.84 1.60
C GLY A 192 0.54 -6.32 0.26
N VAL A 193 -0.75 -6.08 0.04
CA VAL A 193 -1.45 -6.56 -1.17
C VAL A 193 -2.01 -5.40 -1.97
N LYS A 194 -1.63 -5.36 -3.24
CA LYS A 194 -2.31 -4.56 -4.26
C LYS A 194 -3.37 -5.43 -4.92
N PRO A 195 -4.66 -5.24 -4.63
CA PRO A 195 -5.73 -5.96 -5.33
C PRO A 195 -5.74 -5.69 -6.83
N THR A 196 -6.47 -6.49 -7.57
CA THR A 196 -6.82 -6.19 -8.96
C THR A 196 -7.44 -4.79 -9.05
N TYR A 197 -6.98 -3.99 -10.03
CA TYR A 197 -7.49 -2.63 -10.23
C TYR A 197 -9.02 -2.61 -10.39
N GLY A 198 -9.67 -1.76 -9.60
CA GLY A 198 -11.12 -1.58 -9.60
C GLY A 198 -11.90 -2.56 -8.72
N THR A 199 -11.27 -3.52 -8.04
CA THR A 199 -11.96 -4.43 -7.10
C THR A 199 -12.14 -3.85 -5.71
N VAL A 200 -11.39 -2.79 -5.35
CA VAL A 200 -11.59 -1.97 -4.16
C VAL A 200 -11.89 -0.54 -4.60
N SER A 201 -13.01 0.01 -4.14
CA SER A 201 -13.49 1.33 -4.55
C SER A 201 -12.49 2.45 -4.25
N ARG A 202 -12.37 3.37 -5.20
CA ARG A 202 -11.59 4.62 -5.08
C ARG A 202 -12.46 5.84 -4.70
N TYR A 203 -13.77 5.65 -4.47
CA TYR A 203 -14.62 6.75 -4.00
C TYR A 203 -14.17 7.23 -2.62
N GLY A 204 -13.81 8.51 -2.52
CA GLY A 204 -13.24 9.11 -1.31
C GLY A 204 -11.75 8.82 -1.08
N LEU A 205 -11.09 8.13 -2.00
CA LEU A 205 -9.64 8.10 -2.10
C LEU A 205 -9.20 9.36 -2.86
N VAL A 206 -8.35 10.19 -2.26
CA VAL A 206 -7.84 11.39 -2.92
C VAL A 206 -6.91 10.98 -4.06
N ALA A 207 -7.30 11.29 -5.29
CA ALA A 207 -6.66 10.76 -6.49
C ALA A 207 -5.25 11.31 -6.72
N CYS A 208 -4.29 10.41 -6.90
CA CYS A 208 -2.98 10.68 -7.48
C CYS A 208 -3.03 10.46 -9.01
N ALA A 209 -3.14 9.21 -9.45
CA ALA A 209 -3.23 8.83 -10.86
C ALA A 209 -4.43 7.90 -11.08
N SER A 210 -5.47 8.41 -11.71
CA SER A 210 -6.80 7.75 -11.76
C SER A 210 -6.80 6.37 -12.41
N SER A 211 -5.90 6.11 -13.36
CA SER A 211 -5.80 4.81 -14.02
C SER A 211 -4.86 3.81 -13.33
N LEU A 212 -4.26 4.20 -12.19
CA LEU A 212 -3.23 3.40 -11.49
C LEU A 212 -3.54 3.22 -10.00
N ASP A 213 -4.19 4.19 -9.35
CA ASP A 213 -4.45 4.15 -7.90
C ASP A 213 -5.30 2.94 -7.50
N GLN A 214 -4.84 2.21 -6.49
CA GLN A 214 -5.56 1.08 -5.91
C GLN A 214 -5.39 1.05 -4.40
N GLY A 215 -6.50 0.99 -3.64
CA GLY A 215 -6.49 0.71 -2.21
C GLY A 215 -6.25 -0.77 -1.92
N GLY A 216 -5.59 -1.08 -0.81
CA GLY A 216 -5.36 -2.48 -0.47
C GLY A 216 -4.95 -2.70 0.98
N PRO A 217 -5.05 -3.96 1.45
CA PRO A 217 -4.79 -4.36 2.82
C PRO A 217 -3.31 -4.56 3.09
N CYS A 218 -2.91 -4.22 4.33
CA CYS A 218 -1.59 -4.49 4.89
C CYS A 218 -1.74 -5.11 6.27
N ALA A 219 -0.92 -6.09 6.60
CA ALA A 219 -0.88 -6.73 7.91
C ALA A 219 0.49 -7.41 8.15
N ARG A 220 0.65 -8.13 9.27
CA ARG A 220 1.85 -8.90 9.54
C ARG A 220 1.82 -10.31 8.94
N THR A 221 0.62 -10.84 8.62
CA THR A 221 0.44 -12.18 8.04
C THR A 221 -0.41 -12.15 6.77
N VAL A 222 -0.25 -13.19 5.95
CA VAL A 222 -1.04 -13.36 4.72
C VAL A 222 -2.51 -13.57 5.03
N LEU A 223 -2.84 -14.33 6.09
CA LEU A 223 -4.23 -14.56 6.49
C LEU A 223 -4.91 -13.26 6.93
N ASP A 224 -4.24 -12.42 7.72
CA ASP A 224 -4.80 -11.14 8.17
C ASP A 224 -5.09 -10.21 7.00
N THR A 225 -4.18 -10.17 5.98
CA THR A 225 -4.44 -9.39 4.76
C THR A 225 -5.62 -9.95 3.96
N ALA A 226 -5.80 -11.29 3.93
CA ALA A 226 -6.96 -11.91 3.26
C ALA A 226 -8.29 -11.55 3.95
N LEU A 227 -8.33 -11.61 5.28
CA LEU A 227 -9.50 -11.20 6.06
C LEU A 227 -9.84 -9.72 5.81
N LEU A 228 -8.84 -8.84 5.83
CA LEU A 228 -9.06 -7.42 5.58
C LEU A 228 -9.44 -7.14 4.12
N HIS A 229 -8.85 -7.87 3.15
CA HIS A 229 -9.22 -7.77 1.73
C HIS A 229 -10.70 -8.09 1.54
N SER A 230 -11.21 -9.15 2.16
CA SER A 230 -12.61 -9.55 2.06
C SER A 230 -13.60 -8.48 2.57
N VAL A 231 -13.16 -7.65 3.53
CA VAL A 231 -13.98 -6.52 4.06
C VAL A 231 -14.06 -5.38 3.06
N ILE A 232 -12.94 -4.99 2.43
CA ILE A 232 -12.87 -3.77 1.63
C ILE A 232 -13.22 -3.96 0.16
N ALA A 233 -13.15 -5.19 -0.37
CA ALA A 233 -13.39 -5.50 -1.78
C ALA A 233 -14.89 -5.46 -2.15
N GLY A 234 -15.15 -5.37 -3.46
CA GLY A 234 -16.49 -5.44 -4.07
C GLY A 234 -16.87 -4.18 -4.82
N HIS A 235 -17.85 -4.33 -5.71
CA HIS A 235 -18.33 -3.28 -6.59
C HIS A 235 -18.90 -2.07 -5.84
N ASP A 236 -18.60 -0.87 -6.32
CA ASP A 236 -19.17 0.39 -5.84
C ASP A 236 -19.63 1.25 -7.03
N PRO A 237 -20.94 1.49 -7.20
CA PRO A 237 -21.48 2.29 -8.32
C PRO A 237 -21.07 3.78 -8.25
N ARG A 238 -20.48 4.26 -7.14
CA ARG A 238 -19.97 5.62 -7.01
C ARG A 238 -18.57 5.79 -7.61
N ASP A 239 -17.87 4.70 -7.86
CA ASP A 239 -16.57 4.70 -8.53
C ASP A 239 -16.73 4.16 -9.97
N SER A 240 -16.57 5.02 -10.96
CA SER A 240 -16.68 4.66 -12.37
C SER A 240 -15.65 3.63 -12.85
N THR A 241 -14.59 3.40 -12.08
CA THR A 241 -13.56 2.40 -12.37
C THR A 241 -13.77 1.10 -11.61
N SER A 242 -14.78 1.03 -10.74
CA SER A 242 -15.09 -0.19 -9.99
C SER A 242 -15.61 -1.29 -10.89
N VAL A 243 -14.99 -2.46 -10.79
CA VAL A 243 -15.35 -3.62 -11.61
C VAL A 243 -16.53 -4.36 -10.98
N ASP A 244 -17.57 -4.61 -11.78
CA ASP A 244 -18.71 -5.45 -11.38
C ASP A 244 -18.40 -6.91 -11.72
N ALA A 245 -17.57 -7.52 -10.87
CA ALA A 245 -17.18 -8.92 -10.98
C ALA A 245 -17.16 -9.56 -9.58
N ALA A 246 -17.34 -10.87 -9.54
CA ALA A 246 -17.20 -11.63 -8.30
C ALA A 246 -15.77 -11.52 -7.78
N VAL A 247 -15.63 -11.15 -6.50
CA VAL A 247 -14.34 -11.18 -5.79
C VAL A 247 -14.05 -12.63 -5.42
N PRO A 248 -12.87 -13.19 -5.75
CA PRO A 248 -12.50 -14.54 -5.34
C PRO A 248 -12.46 -14.68 -3.83
N ASP A 249 -12.70 -15.88 -3.30
CA ASP A 249 -12.58 -16.17 -1.87
C ASP A 249 -11.11 -16.26 -1.45
N VAL A 250 -10.54 -15.09 -1.19
CA VAL A 250 -9.14 -14.94 -0.81
C VAL A 250 -8.82 -15.53 0.58
N VAL A 251 -9.83 -15.60 1.47
CA VAL A 251 -9.67 -16.19 2.82
C VAL A 251 -9.56 -17.71 2.72
N ALA A 252 -10.44 -18.36 1.94
CA ALA A 252 -10.34 -19.79 1.69
C ALA A 252 -9.02 -20.15 0.99
N ALA A 253 -8.57 -19.31 0.05
CA ALA A 253 -7.29 -19.50 -0.63
C ALA A 253 -6.09 -19.38 0.31
N ALA A 254 -6.07 -18.39 1.21
CA ALA A 254 -5.03 -18.26 2.23
C ALA A 254 -4.98 -19.48 3.17
N ARG A 255 -6.14 -19.94 3.64
CA ARG A 255 -6.24 -21.13 4.49
C ARG A 255 -5.79 -22.41 3.77
N ALA A 256 -6.16 -22.56 2.49
CA ALA A 256 -5.69 -23.68 1.68
C ALA A 256 -4.17 -23.63 1.46
N GLY A 257 -3.59 -22.43 1.23
CA GLY A 257 -2.16 -22.23 1.11
C GLY A 257 -1.38 -22.58 2.38
N ALA A 258 -1.95 -22.32 3.55
CA ALA A 258 -1.33 -22.62 4.84
C ALA A 258 -1.05 -24.12 5.08
N THR A 259 -1.53 -25.02 4.22
CA THR A 259 -1.14 -26.44 4.22
C THR A 259 0.30 -26.66 3.72
N GLY A 260 0.88 -25.66 3.05
CA GLY A 260 2.23 -25.75 2.48
C GLY A 260 2.32 -26.56 1.18
N ASP A 261 1.20 -26.96 0.56
CA ASP A 261 1.20 -27.73 -0.68
C ASP A 261 0.94 -26.84 -1.91
N LEU A 262 1.93 -26.74 -2.79
CA LEU A 262 1.87 -26.06 -4.07
C LEU A 262 1.94 -27.03 -5.27
N SER A 263 1.67 -28.32 -5.07
CA SER A 263 1.62 -29.30 -6.14
C SER A 263 0.65 -28.87 -7.25
N GLY A 264 1.14 -28.87 -8.50
CA GLY A 264 0.39 -28.43 -9.69
C GLY A 264 0.29 -26.92 -9.87
N VAL A 265 0.94 -26.11 -9.02
CA VAL A 265 1.07 -24.66 -9.23
C VAL A 265 2.32 -24.37 -10.08
N ARG A 266 2.13 -23.65 -11.18
CA ARG A 266 3.20 -23.21 -12.08
C ARG A 266 3.61 -21.78 -11.74
N ILE A 267 4.90 -21.58 -11.42
CA ILE A 267 5.47 -20.30 -11.01
C ILE A 267 6.48 -19.83 -12.06
N GLY A 268 6.30 -18.61 -12.56
CA GLY A 268 7.22 -17.95 -13.47
C GLY A 268 8.15 -16.98 -12.73
N VAL A 269 9.46 -17.15 -12.89
CA VAL A 269 10.46 -16.20 -12.42
C VAL A 269 10.71 -15.16 -13.51
N VAL A 270 10.36 -13.89 -13.26
CA VAL A 270 10.48 -12.84 -14.27
C VAL A 270 11.94 -12.44 -14.45
N LYS A 271 12.47 -12.66 -15.66
CA LYS A 271 13.87 -12.43 -15.99
C LYS A 271 14.27 -10.96 -15.82
N GLN A 272 13.49 -10.02 -16.35
CA GLN A 272 13.78 -8.58 -16.33
C GLN A 272 13.79 -7.97 -14.92
N LEU A 273 13.06 -8.56 -13.98
CA LEU A 273 12.94 -8.03 -12.62
C LEU A 273 14.00 -8.59 -11.64
N ARG A 274 15.02 -9.27 -12.13
CA ARG A 274 16.16 -9.79 -11.34
C ARG A 274 17.51 -9.56 -11.99
N GLN A 275 17.56 -8.73 -13.03
CA GLN A 275 18.77 -8.45 -13.82
C GLN A 275 18.93 -6.93 -13.96
N GLY A 276 20.18 -6.49 -14.17
CA GLY A 276 20.53 -5.10 -14.38
C GLY A 276 21.30 -4.47 -13.22
N GLU A 277 21.68 -3.22 -13.43
CA GLU A 277 22.38 -2.44 -12.40
C GLU A 277 21.40 -2.04 -11.26
N GLY A 278 21.93 -1.93 -10.05
CA GLY A 278 21.17 -1.46 -8.87
C GLY A 278 20.58 -2.56 -7.98
N TYR A 279 20.66 -3.85 -8.40
CA TYR A 279 20.26 -4.93 -7.51
C TYR A 279 21.36 -5.25 -6.48
N GLN A 280 20.97 -5.21 -5.19
CA GLN A 280 21.83 -5.61 -4.09
C GLN A 280 22.00 -7.13 -4.07
N PRO A 281 23.23 -7.67 -3.98
CA PRO A 281 23.47 -9.12 -4.01
C PRO A 281 22.68 -9.89 -2.96
N GLY A 282 22.55 -9.38 -1.74
CA GLY A 282 21.79 -10.00 -0.67
C GLY A 282 20.30 -10.08 -0.95
N VAL A 283 19.71 -9.11 -1.67
CA VAL A 283 18.31 -9.17 -2.12
C VAL A 283 18.12 -10.32 -3.12
N LEU A 284 19.03 -10.44 -4.11
CA LEU A 284 18.98 -11.53 -5.09
C LEU A 284 19.20 -12.90 -4.43
N ALA A 285 20.10 -12.99 -3.45
CA ALA A 285 20.33 -14.21 -2.70
C ALA A 285 19.08 -14.66 -1.92
N SER A 286 18.43 -13.73 -1.20
CA SER A 286 17.17 -13.99 -0.50
C SER A 286 16.04 -14.38 -1.44
N PHE A 287 15.93 -13.72 -2.61
CA PHE A 287 14.96 -14.08 -3.63
C PHE A 287 15.19 -15.49 -4.19
N ASN A 288 16.42 -15.84 -4.52
CA ASN A 288 16.73 -17.18 -5.03
C ASN A 288 16.40 -18.27 -3.99
N ALA A 289 16.72 -18.04 -2.72
CA ALA A 289 16.33 -18.95 -1.64
C ALA A 289 14.81 -19.09 -1.51
N ALA A 290 14.05 -18.01 -1.70
CA ALA A 290 12.59 -18.05 -1.71
C ALA A 290 12.06 -18.89 -2.89
N VAL A 291 12.64 -18.76 -4.07
CA VAL A 291 12.29 -19.57 -5.25
C VAL A 291 12.56 -21.07 -5.02
N GLU A 292 13.70 -21.41 -4.39
CA GLU A 292 14.01 -22.79 -4.00
C GLU A 292 12.98 -23.36 -3.00
N GLN A 293 12.55 -22.55 -2.02
CA GLN A 293 11.51 -22.96 -1.07
C GLN A 293 10.17 -23.20 -1.77
N LEU A 294 9.74 -22.32 -2.70
CA LEU A 294 8.52 -22.53 -3.48
C LEU A 294 8.58 -23.83 -4.29
N SER A 295 9.73 -24.15 -4.90
CA SER A 295 9.95 -25.41 -5.61
C SER A 295 9.88 -26.62 -4.64
N ALA A 296 10.44 -26.50 -3.45
CA ALA A 296 10.39 -27.56 -2.42
C ALA A 296 8.96 -27.83 -1.93
N LEU A 297 8.05 -26.87 -2.01
CA LEU A 297 6.62 -27.02 -1.74
C LEU A 297 5.85 -27.72 -2.87
N GLY A 298 6.51 -28.14 -3.94
CA GLY A 298 5.93 -28.86 -5.07
C GLY A 298 5.54 -27.97 -6.27
N ALA A 299 5.84 -26.69 -6.25
CA ALA A 299 5.58 -25.82 -7.40
C ALA A 299 6.51 -26.12 -8.58
N GLU A 300 5.97 -26.05 -9.80
CA GLU A 300 6.74 -26.10 -11.04
C GLU A 300 7.30 -24.71 -11.35
N VAL A 301 8.61 -24.51 -11.18
CA VAL A 301 9.25 -23.21 -11.39
C VAL A 301 9.93 -23.15 -12.76
N SER A 302 9.68 -22.05 -13.50
CA SER A 302 10.30 -21.78 -14.79
C SER A 302 10.65 -20.30 -14.95
N GLU A 303 11.61 -19.99 -15.82
CA GLU A 303 11.92 -18.60 -16.18
C GLU A 303 10.92 -18.07 -17.21
N VAL A 304 10.49 -16.82 -17.05
CA VAL A 304 9.57 -16.12 -17.96
C VAL A 304 10.21 -14.82 -18.44
N ASP A 305 10.11 -14.59 -19.76
CA ASP A 305 10.62 -13.41 -20.44
C ASP A 305 9.48 -12.40 -20.67
N CYS A 306 9.63 -11.18 -20.15
CA CYS A 306 8.68 -10.07 -20.30
C CYS A 306 9.43 -8.83 -20.82
N PRO A 307 9.82 -8.81 -22.11
CA PRO A 307 10.80 -7.85 -22.65
C PRO A 307 10.34 -6.38 -22.55
N ASN A 308 9.02 -6.11 -22.58
CA ASN A 308 8.52 -4.74 -22.47
C ASN A 308 8.58 -4.19 -21.03
N PHE A 309 8.89 -5.01 -20.03
CA PHE A 309 9.07 -4.54 -18.64
C PHE A 309 10.22 -3.55 -18.50
N ASP A 310 11.24 -3.63 -19.36
CA ASP A 310 12.35 -2.67 -19.40
C ASP A 310 11.90 -1.22 -19.69
N HIS A 311 10.69 -1.06 -20.23
CA HIS A 311 10.08 0.25 -20.53
C HIS A 311 9.11 0.75 -19.46
N SER A 312 8.88 -0.03 -18.40
CA SER A 312 7.84 0.26 -17.39
C SER A 312 8.08 1.58 -16.67
N MET A 313 9.32 1.87 -16.29
CA MET A 313 9.66 3.10 -15.61
C MET A 313 9.36 4.33 -16.48
N ALA A 314 9.79 4.32 -17.74
CA ALA A 314 9.56 5.43 -18.67
C ALA A 314 8.04 5.63 -18.91
N ALA A 315 7.29 4.55 -19.15
CA ALA A 315 5.84 4.63 -19.35
C ALA A 315 5.12 5.16 -18.11
N TYR A 316 5.47 4.65 -16.92
CA TYR A 316 4.86 5.08 -15.66
C TYR A 316 5.10 6.56 -15.39
N TYR A 317 6.35 7.04 -15.51
CA TYR A 317 6.69 8.44 -15.23
C TYR A 317 6.28 9.43 -16.34
N LEU A 318 5.63 8.95 -17.39
CA LEU A 318 4.87 9.77 -18.34
C LEU A 318 3.37 9.75 -18.03
N ILE A 319 2.80 8.59 -17.72
CA ILE A 319 1.36 8.45 -17.44
C ILE A 319 1.00 9.10 -16.09
N LEU A 320 1.70 8.72 -15.02
CA LEU A 320 1.37 9.20 -13.66
C LEU A 320 1.45 10.73 -13.57
N PRO A 321 2.52 11.43 -13.96
CA PRO A 321 2.56 12.89 -13.87
C PRO A 321 1.48 13.58 -14.71
N SER A 322 1.13 13.01 -15.87
CA SER A 322 0.05 13.51 -16.71
C SER A 322 -1.30 13.48 -15.99
N GLU A 323 -1.61 12.35 -15.33
CA GLU A 323 -2.83 12.21 -14.55
C GLU A 323 -2.80 13.05 -13.26
N VAL A 324 -1.64 13.17 -12.59
CA VAL A 324 -1.40 14.06 -11.45
C VAL A 324 -1.71 15.51 -11.81
N SER A 325 -1.17 15.98 -12.94
CA SER A 325 -1.42 17.37 -13.41
C SER A 325 -2.92 17.66 -13.54
N SER A 326 -3.67 16.71 -14.08
CA SER A 326 -5.13 16.81 -14.20
C SER A 326 -5.83 16.71 -12.84
N ASN A 327 -5.49 15.71 -12.03
CA ASN A 327 -6.16 15.44 -10.75
C ASN A 327 -5.94 16.56 -9.72
N LEU A 328 -4.71 17.07 -9.60
CA LEU A 328 -4.38 18.10 -8.61
C LEU A 328 -4.78 19.53 -9.06
N ALA A 329 -5.32 19.70 -10.26
CA ALA A 329 -5.93 20.94 -10.70
C ALA A 329 -7.12 21.37 -9.83
N ARG A 330 -7.76 20.42 -9.12
CA ARG A 330 -8.87 20.69 -8.19
C ARG A 330 -8.47 21.53 -6.97
N PHE A 331 -7.20 21.57 -6.62
CA PHE A 331 -6.67 22.38 -5.52
C PHE A 331 -6.36 23.81 -6.05
N ASP A 332 -7.41 24.56 -6.22
CA ASP A 332 -7.44 25.89 -6.86
C ASP A 332 -7.60 27.05 -5.86
N ALA A 333 -7.54 26.76 -4.55
CA ALA A 333 -7.77 27.70 -3.45
C ALA A 333 -9.21 28.25 -3.33
N MET A 334 -10.17 27.73 -4.12
CA MET A 334 -11.53 28.32 -4.16
C MET A 334 -12.54 27.58 -3.30
N ARG A 335 -12.43 26.24 -3.19
CA ARG A 335 -13.49 25.41 -2.61
C ARG A 335 -13.18 24.86 -1.23
N TYR A 336 -11.96 24.41 -0.98
CA TYR A 336 -11.52 23.79 0.26
C TYR A 336 -9.99 23.72 0.34
N GLY A 337 -9.46 23.48 1.53
CA GLY A 337 -8.03 23.41 1.81
C GLY A 337 -7.41 24.80 2.01
N LEU A 338 -6.08 24.84 1.86
CA LEU A 338 -5.29 26.05 2.04
C LEU A 338 -5.71 27.16 1.07
N ARG A 339 -5.71 28.39 1.56
CA ARG A 339 -5.93 29.60 0.77
C ARG A 339 -4.99 30.71 1.21
N VAL A 340 -4.09 31.13 0.32
CA VAL A 340 -3.05 32.12 0.59
C VAL A 340 -3.23 33.31 -0.35
N GLY A 341 -3.06 34.54 0.17
CA GLY A 341 -3.13 35.77 -0.61
C GLY A 341 -4.53 36.25 -0.90
N ASP A 342 -5.58 35.74 -0.23
CA ASP A 342 -6.96 36.23 -0.35
C ASP A 342 -7.18 37.46 0.55
N ASP A 343 -6.51 38.54 0.21
CA ASP A 343 -6.51 39.85 0.93
C ASP A 343 -7.32 40.94 0.24
N GLY A 344 -8.00 40.58 -0.85
CA GLY A 344 -8.80 41.52 -1.67
C GLY A 344 -7.95 42.33 -2.66
N THR A 345 -6.63 42.15 -2.71
CA THR A 345 -5.73 42.85 -3.66
C THR A 345 -5.30 41.97 -4.82
N HIS A 346 -5.29 40.62 -4.61
CA HIS A 346 -4.88 39.63 -5.62
C HIS A 346 -6.08 39.12 -6.43
N SER A 347 -5.85 38.84 -7.70
CA SER A 347 -6.82 38.15 -8.57
C SER A 347 -6.97 36.68 -8.12
N ALA A 348 -8.04 36.01 -8.55
CA ALA A 348 -8.25 34.59 -8.28
C ALA A 348 -7.09 33.70 -8.81
N GLU A 349 -6.50 34.07 -9.95
CA GLU A 349 -5.35 33.40 -10.53
C GLU A 349 -4.09 33.54 -9.65
N GLU A 350 -3.85 34.75 -9.13
CA GLU A 350 -2.73 35.01 -8.21
C GLU A 350 -2.93 34.27 -6.89
N VAL A 351 -4.14 34.27 -6.30
CA VAL A 351 -4.48 33.50 -5.09
C VAL A 351 -4.23 31.99 -5.30
N MET A 352 -4.65 31.43 -6.45
CA MET A 352 -4.39 30.06 -6.81
C MET A 352 -2.87 29.79 -6.91
N ALA A 353 -2.13 30.66 -7.59
CA ALA A 353 -0.67 30.50 -7.77
C ALA A 353 0.08 30.55 -6.42
N LEU A 354 -0.23 31.54 -5.57
CA LEU A 354 0.34 31.69 -4.23
C LEU A 354 0.03 30.47 -3.35
N THR A 355 -1.21 30.01 -3.36
CA THR A 355 -1.64 28.85 -2.57
C THR A 355 -0.91 27.58 -2.99
N ARG A 356 -0.85 27.28 -4.28
CA ARG A 356 -0.15 26.09 -4.81
C ARG A 356 1.35 26.19 -4.56
N ALA A 357 1.94 27.38 -4.66
CA ALA A 357 3.35 27.61 -4.35
C ALA A 357 3.66 27.36 -2.86
N ALA A 358 2.79 27.77 -1.95
CA ALA A 358 2.97 27.62 -0.51
C ALA A 358 2.63 26.22 -0.02
N GLY A 359 1.60 25.58 -0.59
CA GLY A 359 1.02 24.35 -0.06
C GLY A 359 1.60 23.07 -0.62
N PHE A 360 2.02 23.02 -1.91
CA PHE A 360 2.63 21.83 -2.50
C PHE A 360 4.13 21.75 -2.23
N GLY A 361 4.60 20.55 -1.92
CA GLY A 361 6.01 20.22 -1.80
C GLY A 361 6.74 20.14 -3.14
N PRO A 362 8.10 20.04 -3.11
CA PRO A 362 8.94 20.05 -4.32
C PRO A 362 8.63 18.92 -5.31
N GLU A 363 8.42 17.69 -4.83
CA GLU A 363 8.16 16.53 -5.69
C GLU A 363 6.82 16.63 -6.39
N VAL A 364 5.77 17.06 -5.68
CA VAL A 364 4.44 17.28 -6.26
C VAL A 364 4.50 18.35 -7.37
N LYS A 365 5.18 19.47 -7.11
CA LYS A 365 5.40 20.52 -8.12
C LYS A 365 6.12 20.00 -9.35
N ARG A 366 7.18 19.19 -9.15
CA ARG A 366 7.94 18.55 -10.24
C ARG A 366 7.04 17.70 -11.12
N ARG A 367 6.25 16.79 -10.51
CA ARG A 367 5.36 15.88 -11.26
C ARG A 367 4.23 16.64 -11.97
N ILE A 368 3.66 17.67 -11.36
CA ILE A 368 2.66 18.52 -12.03
C ILE A 368 3.27 19.19 -13.27
N MET A 369 4.49 19.75 -13.18
CA MET A 369 5.16 20.39 -14.30
C MET A 369 5.48 19.39 -15.43
N ILE A 370 6.02 18.23 -15.10
CA ILE A 370 6.31 17.15 -16.07
C ILE A 370 5.01 16.73 -16.78
N GLY A 371 3.94 16.50 -16.02
CA GLY A 371 2.65 16.09 -16.56
C GLY A 371 2.02 17.14 -17.46
N THR A 372 2.06 18.40 -17.04
CA THR A 372 1.55 19.53 -17.85
C THR A 372 2.32 19.63 -19.17
N TYR A 373 3.64 19.47 -19.14
CA TYR A 373 4.48 19.46 -20.35
C TYR A 373 4.13 18.28 -21.28
N ALA A 374 4.02 17.06 -20.71
CA ALA A 374 3.69 15.86 -21.48
C ALA A 374 2.31 15.93 -22.16
N LEU A 375 1.36 16.67 -21.56
CA LEU A 375 0.01 16.87 -22.09
C LEU A 375 -0.13 18.09 -23.01
N SER A 376 0.91 18.92 -23.14
CA SER A 376 0.84 20.15 -23.94
C SER A 376 0.77 19.88 -25.44
N ALA A 377 0.27 20.88 -26.20
CA ALA A 377 0.12 20.79 -27.64
C ALA A 377 1.47 20.47 -28.35
N GLY A 378 1.46 19.48 -29.22
CA GLY A 378 2.64 18.99 -29.93
C GLY A 378 3.43 17.90 -29.21
N TYR A 379 3.21 17.68 -27.90
CA TYR A 379 3.90 16.66 -27.12
C TYR A 379 2.99 15.50 -26.66
N TYR A 380 1.68 15.70 -26.62
CA TYR A 380 0.71 14.72 -26.18
C TYR A 380 0.85 13.37 -26.90
N ASP A 381 0.93 13.36 -28.23
CA ASP A 381 1.08 12.13 -29.02
C ASP A 381 2.45 11.49 -28.85
N ALA A 382 3.49 12.30 -28.70
CA ALA A 382 4.88 11.82 -28.57
C ALA A 382 5.17 11.21 -27.20
N TYR A 383 4.52 11.70 -26.14
CA TYR A 383 4.78 11.25 -24.77
C TYR A 383 3.62 10.44 -24.20
N TYR A 384 2.46 11.06 -23.93
CA TYR A 384 1.36 10.39 -23.24
C TYR A 384 0.77 9.23 -24.06
N ASN A 385 0.43 9.48 -25.34
CA ASN A 385 -0.11 8.41 -26.19
C ASN A 385 0.90 7.29 -26.46
N GLN A 386 2.20 7.64 -26.58
CA GLN A 386 3.23 6.63 -26.73
C GLN A 386 3.37 5.78 -25.46
N ALA A 387 3.34 6.39 -24.27
CA ALA A 387 3.36 5.68 -22.99
C ALA A 387 2.16 4.75 -22.83
N GLN A 388 0.97 5.15 -23.27
CA GLN A 388 -0.23 4.29 -23.26
C GLN A 388 -0.07 3.07 -24.21
N LYS A 389 0.59 3.21 -25.35
CA LYS A 389 0.89 2.08 -26.24
C LYS A 389 1.89 1.12 -25.60
N VAL A 390 2.92 1.63 -24.94
CA VAL A 390 3.89 0.82 -24.18
C VAL A 390 3.18 0.09 -23.02
N ARG A 391 2.29 0.75 -22.32
CA ARG A 391 1.43 0.13 -21.28
C ARG A 391 0.69 -1.09 -21.82
N THR A 392 0.14 -1.01 -23.04
CA THR A 392 -0.55 -2.13 -23.70
C THR A 392 0.41 -3.28 -24.00
N LEU A 393 1.65 -2.99 -24.40
CA LEU A 393 2.67 -4.04 -24.65
C LEU A 393 3.07 -4.73 -23.33
N ILE A 394 3.22 -3.98 -22.23
CA ILE A 394 3.52 -4.54 -20.89
C ILE A 394 2.39 -5.47 -20.44
N ALA A 395 1.12 -5.07 -20.61
CA ALA A 395 -0.02 -5.92 -20.32
C ALA A 395 0.00 -7.20 -21.19
N GLY A 396 0.34 -7.07 -22.47
CA GLY A 396 0.49 -8.20 -23.38
C GLY A 396 1.57 -9.21 -22.96
N ASP A 397 2.71 -8.74 -22.42
CA ASP A 397 3.74 -9.64 -21.86
C ASP A 397 3.20 -10.48 -20.70
N LEU A 398 2.40 -9.86 -19.81
CA LEU A 398 1.74 -10.58 -18.71
C LEU A 398 0.71 -11.58 -19.22
N ASP A 399 -0.12 -11.21 -20.20
CA ASP A 399 -1.10 -12.11 -20.80
C ASP A 399 -0.44 -13.35 -21.42
N GLU A 400 0.69 -13.18 -22.11
CA GLU A 400 1.46 -14.30 -22.66
C GLU A 400 2.15 -15.15 -21.58
N ALA A 401 2.64 -14.52 -20.53
CA ALA A 401 3.23 -15.21 -19.38
C ALA A 401 2.21 -16.11 -18.69
N TYR A 402 1.02 -15.58 -18.39
CA TYR A 402 -0.03 -16.31 -17.67
C TYR A 402 -0.71 -17.43 -18.47
N LYS A 403 -0.45 -17.57 -19.77
CA LYS A 403 -0.79 -18.79 -20.50
C LYS A 403 0.07 -19.98 -20.09
N LYS A 404 1.26 -19.74 -19.60
CA LYS A 404 2.27 -20.75 -19.26
C LYS A 404 2.34 -21.03 -17.76
N VAL A 405 2.09 -20.03 -16.92
CA VAL A 405 2.22 -20.09 -15.47
C VAL A 405 0.98 -19.53 -14.77
N ASP A 406 0.80 -19.88 -13.52
CA ASP A 406 -0.36 -19.47 -12.72
C ASP A 406 -0.10 -18.18 -11.95
N VAL A 407 1.15 -17.98 -11.52
CA VAL A 407 1.67 -16.77 -10.88
C VAL A 407 3.08 -16.45 -11.35
N LEU A 408 3.48 -15.20 -11.20
CA LEU A 408 4.84 -14.74 -11.43
C LEU A 408 5.47 -14.32 -10.10
N VAL A 409 6.80 -14.41 -10.00
CA VAL A 409 7.54 -13.95 -8.82
C VAL A 409 8.75 -13.10 -9.23
N SER A 410 9.09 -12.16 -8.36
CA SER A 410 10.30 -11.30 -8.46
C SER A 410 10.71 -10.81 -7.07
N PRO A 411 11.90 -10.22 -6.89
CA PRO A 411 12.14 -9.34 -5.76
C PRO A 411 11.07 -8.22 -5.73
N ALA A 412 10.68 -7.76 -4.54
CA ALA A 412 9.73 -6.64 -4.42
C ALA A 412 10.43 -5.27 -4.60
N THR A 413 11.73 -5.21 -4.27
CA THR A 413 12.59 -4.02 -4.41
C THR A 413 13.98 -4.45 -4.87
N PRO A 414 14.73 -3.58 -5.58
CA PRO A 414 16.09 -3.91 -6.00
C PRO A 414 17.11 -3.93 -4.85
N SER A 415 16.85 -3.20 -3.77
CA SER A 415 17.70 -3.15 -2.59
C SER A 415 16.87 -3.12 -1.30
N THR A 416 17.54 -3.27 -0.16
CA THR A 416 16.98 -3.03 1.18
C THR A 416 16.71 -1.54 1.41
N ALA A 417 16.16 -1.17 2.57
CA ALA A 417 15.88 0.22 2.92
C ALA A 417 17.15 1.09 2.89
N PHE A 418 17.13 2.16 2.12
CA PHE A 418 18.19 3.15 2.06
C PHE A 418 18.08 4.18 3.21
N ARG A 419 19.15 4.97 3.45
CA ARG A 419 19.17 5.95 4.53
C ARG A 419 18.28 7.15 4.22
N LEU A 420 17.72 7.74 5.26
CA LEU A 420 17.01 9.03 5.16
C LEU A 420 17.95 10.09 4.56
N GLY A 421 17.46 10.84 3.59
CA GLY A 421 18.21 11.88 2.89
C GLY A 421 19.11 11.38 1.74
N GLU A 422 19.33 10.08 1.61
CA GLU A 422 20.30 9.52 0.64
C GLU A 422 19.95 9.78 -0.82
N LYS A 423 18.64 9.80 -1.15
CA LYS A 423 18.16 9.92 -2.55
C LYS A 423 17.37 11.21 -2.83
N VAL A 424 17.36 12.16 -1.90
CA VAL A 424 16.54 13.38 -1.99
C VAL A 424 16.98 14.27 -3.17
N ASP A 425 18.29 14.31 -3.44
CA ASP A 425 18.88 15.11 -4.52
C ASP A 425 18.98 14.36 -5.86
N ASP A 426 18.63 13.06 -5.89
CA ASP A 426 18.63 12.23 -7.10
C ASP A 426 17.24 11.59 -7.34
N PRO A 427 16.32 12.30 -8.01
CA PRO A 427 14.99 11.77 -8.31
C PRO A 427 15.02 10.50 -9.14
N LEU A 428 16.01 10.32 -10.03
CA LEU A 428 16.12 9.13 -10.87
C LEU A 428 16.48 7.89 -10.04
N ALA A 429 17.42 8.01 -9.09
CA ALA A 429 17.74 6.94 -8.16
C ALA A 429 16.55 6.56 -7.26
N MET A 430 15.70 7.53 -6.89
CA MET A 430 14.44 7.27 -6.19
C MET A 430 13.46 6.50 -7.08
N TYR A 431 13.30 6.90 -8.34
CA TYR A 431 12.35 6.27 -9.29
C TYR A 431 12.76 4.83 -9.64
N LEU A 432 14.06 4.55 -9.76
CA LEU A 432 14.57 3.19 -9.99
C LEU A 432 14.22 2.22 -8.86
N PHE A 433 13.92 2.72 -7.67
CA PHE A 433 13.55 1.90 -6.53
C PHE A 433 12.18 1.20 -6.71
N ASP A 434 11.31 1.72 -7.60
CA ASP A 434 10.00 1.17 -7.92
C ASP A 434 10.03 0.17 -9.10
N LEU A 435 11.20 -0.10 -9.69
CA LEU A 435 11.35 -0.89 -10.91
C LEU A 435 10.61 -2.23 -10.86
N CYS A 436 10.67 -2.94 -9.73
CA CYS A 436 10.07 -4.27 -9.59
C CYS A 436 8.52 -4.24 -9.55
N THR A 437 7.92 -3.13 -9.15
CA THR A 437 6.48 -3.05 -8.89
C THR A 437 5.66 -2.41 -10.00
N LEU A 438 6.27 -1.54 -10.82
CA LEU A 438 5.62 -0.73 -11.85
C LEU A 438 4.85 -1.53 -12.93
N PRO A 439 5.38 -2.65 -13.47
CA PRO A 439 4.71 -3.37 -14.55
C PRO A 439 3.29 -3.78 -14.19
N LEU A 440 3.10 -4.22 -12.94
CA LEU A 440 1.83 -4.70 -12.46
C LEU A 440 0.77 -3.57 -12.32
N ASN A 441 1.20 -2.37 -11.93
CA ASN A 441 0.32 -1.20 -11.88
C ASN A 441 -0.14 -0.78 -13.27
N LEU A 442 0.80 -0.75 -14.23
CA LEU A 442 0.50 -0.42 -15.61
C LEU A 442 -0.50 -1.39 -16.24
N ALA A 443 -0.43 -2.67 -15.91
CA ALA A 443 -1.34 -3.70 -16.40
C ALA A 443 -2.66 -3.82 -15.62
N GLY A 444 -2.74 -3.25 -14.42
CA GLY A 444 -3.94 -3.36 -13.56
C GLY A 444 -4.11 -4.71 -12.85
N HIS A 445 -3.10 -5.57 -12.88
CA HIS A 445 -3.12 -6.90 -12.25
C HIS A 445 -2.89 -6.83 -10.74
N CYS A 446 -3.16 -7.93 -10.02
CA CYS A 446 -2.97 -8.01 -8.58
C CYS A 446 -1.56 -8.48 -8.19
N GLY A 447 -1.09 -8.05 -7.02
CA GLY A 447 0.23 -8.43 -6.50
C GLY A 447 0.34 -8.31 -4.99
N MET A 448 1.23 -9.12 -4.43
CA MET A 448 1.49 -9.20 -2.99
C MET A 448 3.00 -9.12 -2.76
N SER A 449 3.41 -8.43 -1.72
CA SER A 449 4.74 -8.57 -1.13
C SER A 449 4.65 -9.34 0.17
N VAL A 450 5.44 -10.41 0.29
CA VAL A 450 5.57 -11.22 1.50
C VAL A 450 7.01 -11.14 1.96
N PRO A 451 7.31 -10.98 3.26
CA PRO A 451 8.69 -10.98 3.75
C PRO A 451 9.42 -12.27 3.35
N SER A 452 10.62 -12.15 2.79
CA SER A 452 11.44 -13.31 2.36
C SER A 452 12.68 -13.52 3.21
N GLY A 453 12.80 -12.82 4.32
CA GLY A 453 13.92 -12.91 5.24
C GLY A 453 14.64 -11.59 5.41
N LEU A 454 15.85 -11.67 5.91
CA LEU A 454 16.77 -10.54 6.05
C LEU A 454 17.90 -10.72 5.03
N SER A 455 18.31 -9.59 4.41
CA SER A 455 19.45 -9.58 3.50
C SER A 455 20.73 -9.96 4.25
N PRO A 456 21.56 -10.89 3.70
CA PRO A 456 22.84 -11.23 4.29
C PRO A 456 23.85 -10.05 4.27
N ASP A 457 23.62 -9.02 3.46
CA ASP A 457 24.53 -7.89 3.33
C ASP A 457 24.46 -6.93 4.52
N ASP A 458 23.26 -6.70 5.07
CA ASP A 458 23.00 -5.66 6.07
C ASP A 458 21.94 -6.04 7.14
N SER A 459 21.44 -7.27 7.11
CA SER A 459 20.42 -7.77 8.04
C SER A 459 19.10 -6.97 8.01
N LEU A 460 18.78 -6.32 6.90
CA LEU A 460 17.52 -5.62 6.70
C LEU A 460 16.49 -6.46 5.93
N PRO A 461 15.19 -6.17 6.10
CA PRO A 461 14.12 -6.92 5.43
C PRO A 461 14.21 -6.92 3.91
N VAL A 462 13.82 -8.06 3.34
CA VAL A 462 13.65 -8.29 1.90
C VAL A 462 12.27 -8.87 1.65
N GLY A 463 11.63 -8.50 0.54
CA GLY A 463 10.30 -8.99 0.14
C GLY A 463 10.35 -9.83 -1.14
N LEU A 464 9.60 -10.95 -1.13
CA LEU A 464 9.20 -11.69 -2.31
C LEU A 464 7.92 -11.06 -2.88
N GLN A 465 7.94 -10.61 -4.12
CA GLN A 465 6.74 -10.21 -4.84
C GLN A 465 6.11 -11.40 -5.55
N ILE A 466 4.81 -11.61 -5.33
CA ILE A 466 3.97 -12.58 -6.03
C ILE A 466 2.96 -11.79 -6.86
N MET A 467 2.81 -12.14 -8.14
CA MET A 467 1.95 -11.46 -9.10
C MET A 467 0.99 -12.47 -9.72
N ALA A 468 -0.29 -12.10 -9.90
CA ALA A 468 -1.30 -12.95 -10.51
C ALA A 468 -2.14 -12.16 -11.53
N PRO A 469 -2.84 -12.86 -12.45
CA PRO A 469 -3.74 -12.21 -13.39
C PRO A 469 -4.81 -11.38 -12.69
N ALA A 470 -5.35 -10.38 -13.40
CA ALA A 470 -6.50 -9.64 -12.91
C ALA A 470 -7.67 -10.60 -12.54
N LEU A 471 -8.32 -10.32 -11.41
CA LEU A 471 -9.41 -11.12 -10.83
C LEU A 471 -9.01 -12.54 -10.37
N ALA A 472 -7.73 -12.83 -10.27
CA ALA A 472 -7.18 -14.05 -9.69
C ALA A 472 -6.41 -13.77 -8.38
N ASP A 473 -6.92 -12.85 -7.57
CA ASP A 473 -6.31 -12.43 -6.32
C ASP A 473 -6.14 -13.60 -5.32
N ASP A 474 -7.02 -14.62 -5.38
CA ASP A 474 -6.93 -15.86 -4.61
C ASP A 474 -5.60 -16.60 -4.80
N ARG A 475 -5.02 -16.55 -6.00
CA ARG A 475 -3.72 -17.19 -6.28
C ARG A 475 -2.58 -16.57 -5.49
N LEU A 476 -2.62 -15.23 -5.28
CA LEU A 476 -1.66 -14.54 -4.43
C LEU A 476 -1.68 -15.11 -3.01
N TYR A 477 -2.88 -15.23 -2.46
CA TYR A 477 -3.09 -15.67 -1.08
C TYR A 477 -2.73 -17.14 -0.88
N ARG A 478 -3.04 -18.01 -1.85
CA ARG A 478 -2.64 -19.42 -1.81
C ARG A 478 -1.13 -19.58 -1.80
N VAL A 479 -0.43 -18.93 -2.73
CA VAL A 479 1.03 -19.04 -2.84
C VAL A 479 1.72 -18.30 -1.70
N GLY A 480 1.24 -17.10 -1.32
CA GLY A 480 1.79 -16.32 -0.23
C GLY A 480 1.71 -17.04 1.12
N ALA A 481 0.56 -17.64 1.44
CA ALA A 481 0.38 -18.38 2.69
C ALA A 481 1.23 -19.67 2.74
N ALA A 482 1.34 -20.40 1.63
CA ALA A 482 2.20 -21.55 1.55
C ALA A 482 3.68 -21.17 1.78
N TYR A 483 4.12 -20.10 1.15
CA TYR A 483 5.46 -19.56 1.34
C TYR A 483 5.70 -19.08 2.78
N GLU A 484 4.74 -18.35 3.38
CA GLU A 484 4.83 -17.85 4.75
C GLU A 484 5.05 -18.97 5.76
N VAL A 485 4.32 -20.08 5.63
CA VAL A 485 4.49 -21.28 6.48
C VAL A 485 5.86 -21.92 6.28
N ALA A 486 6.31 -22.08 5.03
CA ALA A 486 7.61 -22.71 4.71
C ALA A 486 8.80 -21.87 5.18
N ARG A 487 8.69 -20.55 5.04
CA ARG A 487 9.71 -19.61 5.53
C ARG A 487 9.86 -19.65 7.05
N GLY A 488 8.75 -19.91 7.76
CA GLY A 488 8.70 -19.86 9.23
C GLY A 488 8.72 -18.45 9.81
N ALA A 489 8.93 -18.36 11.12
CA ALA A 489 8.96 -17.09 11.83
C ALA A 489 10.19 -16.25 11.45
N LEU A 490 10.01 -14.96 11.34
CA LEU A 490 11.09 -13.99 11.16
C LEU A 490 11.35 -13.23 12.47
N PRO A 491 12.56 -12.67 12.66
CA PRO A 491 12.80 -11.66 13.67
C PRO A 491 11.83 -10.50 13.52
N THR A 492 11.59 -9.78 14.60
CA THR A 492 10.79 -8.54 14.60
C THR A 492 11.68 -7.32 14.78
N ALA A 493 11.22 -6.16 14.30
CA ALA A 493 11.94 -4.89 14.43
C ALA A 493 12.06 -4.42 15.89
N VAL A 494 11.11 -4.80 16.74
CA VAL A 494 10.98 -4.37 18.14
C VAL A 494 10.48 -5.52 19.01
#